data_8e359df0a6b6e6de13f1cccb34464bec
#
_entry.id   8e359df0a6b6e6de13f1cccb34464bec
#
_cell.length_a   1.000
_cell.length_b   1.000
_cell.length_c   1.000
_cell.angle_alpha   90.00
_cell.angle_beta   90.00
_cell.angle_gamma   90.00
#
_symmetry.space_group_name_H-M   'P 1'
#
loop_
_entity.id
_entity.type
_entity.pdbx_description
1 polymer ?
#
loop_
_entity_poly.entity_id
_entity_poly.type
_entity_poly.pdbx_seq_one_letter_code
_entity_poly.pdbx_strand_id
1 'polypeptide(L)'
;MTDSISTPGPDELGAGDNIVLTFQLEGLSVRGRYVRLGETMDKMLSAHDYPRSVARLVGECALVAILIGDSLKFDGRLIVQASGPGSQGQNIEGNGAVSFVVADFVPGEGVRAYAKFDPDRVQALEAQADGPLGPIDLLGKGHFVMTIDPGEGMERYQGVTAIEGDTLAASAEHYFAQSEQVPTRLRLAIGQQVL
;
A
#
# COMPACT_ATOMS: atom_id res chain seq x y z
N MET A 1 0.18 -17.87 37.45
CA MET A 1 0.29 -16.41 37.29
C MET A 1 0.14 -16.13 35.84
N THR A 2 -1.05 -15.72 35.44
CA THR A 2 -1.37 -15.32 34.05
C THR A 2 -1.08 -13.84 33.96
N ASP A 3 0.11 -13.48 33.45
CA ASP A 3 0.37 -12.11 33.07
C ASP A 3 -0.58 -11.74 31.91
N SER A 4 -1.56 -10.92 32.24
CA SER A 4 -2.43 -10.31 31.24
C SER A 4 -1.61 -9.32 30.44
N ILE A 5 -1.31 -9.68 29.19
CA ILE A 5 -0.75 -8.75 28.21
C ILE A 5 -1.80 -7.67 27.98
N SER A 6 -1.57 -6.49 28.55
CA SER A 6 -2.38 -5.31 28.28
C SER A 6 -2.08 -4.89 26.83
N THR A 7 -3.09 -4.95 25.97
CA THR A 7 -3.02 -4.30 24.66
C THR A 7 -2.95 -2.79 24.92
N PRO A 8 -1.89 -2.08 24.50
CA PRO A 8 -1.81 -0.65 24.69
C PRO A 8 -3.02 0.01 24.01
N GLY A 9 -3.67 0.92 24.72
CA GLY A 9 -4.77 1.72 24.16
C GLY A 9 -4.27 2.65 23.05
N PRO A 10 -5.16 3.16 22.19
CA PRO A 10 -4.77 4.08 21.12
C PRO A 10 -3.98 5.30 21.61
N ASP A 11 -4.17 5.73 22.84
CA ASP A 11 -3.46 6.84 23.48
C ASP A 11 -2.06 6.45 24.01
N GLU A 12 -1.80 5.15 24.21
CA GLU A 12 -0.51 4.62 24.67
C GLU A 12 0.44 4.29 23.51
N LEU A 13 -0.08 4.21 22.28
CA LEU A 13 0.70 3.96 21.06
C LEU A 13 1.50 5.18 20.59
N GLY A 14 1.76 6.12 21.48
CA GLY A 14 2.57 7.31 21.21
C GLY A 14 1.77 8.43 20.52
N ALA A 15 1.85 9.63 21.05
CA ALA A 15 1.17 10.84 20.55
C ALA A 15 1.72 11.36 19.20
N GLY A 16 2.38 10.53 18.39
CA GLY A 16 2.98 10.91 17.12
C GLY A 16 2.18 10.39 15.92
N ASP A 17 1.89 11.32 15.00
CA ASP A 17 1.43 11.00 13.66
C ASP A 17 2.63 10.61 12.81
N ASN A 18 2.91 9.59 12.27
CA ASN A 18 4.04 9.07 11.48
C ASN A 18 4.95 8.16 12.31
N ILE A 19 4.38 7.04 12.73
CA ILE A 19 5.08 6.03 13.51
C ILE A 19 5.05 4.68 12.81
N VAL A 20 6.12 3.92 12.98
CA VAL A 20 6.21 2.49 12.66
C VAL A 20 6.60 1.76 13.94
N LEU A 21 5.77 0.82 14.36
CA LEU A 21 6.01 -0.01 15.54
C LEU A 21 6.13 -1.47 15.12
N THR A 22 7.12 -2.17 15.63
CA THR A 22 7.28 -3.61 15.48
C THR A 22 6.83 -4.31 16.75
N PHE A 23 6.14 -5.44 16.60
CA PHE A 23 5.74 -6.28 17.72
C PHE A 23 5.95 -7.75 17.40
N GLN A 24 6.04 -8.57 18.44
CA GLN A 24 6.08 -10.01 18.35
C GLN A 24 5.15 -10.60 19.41
N LEU A 25 4.40 -11.63 19.05
CA LEU A 25 3.58 -12.36 20.00
C LEU A 25 4.42 -13.46 20.64
N GLU A 26 4.59 -13.38 21.97
CA GLU A 26 5.30 -14.41 22.73
C GLU A 26 4.57 -15.75 22.65
N GLY A 27 5.32 -16.82 22.50
CA GLY A 27 4.76 -18.19 22.36
C GLY A 27 4.15 -18.51 21.01
N LEU A 28 4.08 -17.54 20.08
CA LEU A 28 3.65 -17.72 18.71
C LEU A 28 4.74 -17.21 17.76
N SER A 29 4.94 -17.91 16.65
CA SER A 29 5.88 -17.47 15.60
C SER A 29 5.26 -16.34 14.76
N VAL A 30 4.69 -15.32 15.40
CA VAL A 30 4.01 -14.20 14.76
C VAL A 30 4.77 -12.92 15.07
N ARG A 31 5.13 -12.20 14.01
CA ARG A 31 5.66 -10.83 14.08
C ARG A 31 4.73 -9.91 13.32
N GLY A 32 4.63 -8.69 13.77
CA GLY A 32 3.80 -7.70 13.10
C GLY A 32 4.41 -6.31 13.11
N ARG A 33 3.77 -5.45 12.31
CA ARG A 33 4.05 -4.03 12.26
C ARG A 33 2.75 -3.26 12.32
N TYR A 34 2.84 -2.15 13.00
CA TYR A 34 1.79 -1.14 13.03
C TYR A 34 2.35 0.15 12.43
N VAL A 35 1.64 0.73 11.49
CA VAL A 35 1.99 1.99 10.85
C VAL A 35 0.83 2.96 11.00
N ARG A 36 1.12 4.16 11.42
CA ARG A 36 0.19 5.29 11.42
C ARG A 36 0.86 6.46 10.71
N LEU A 37 0.20 7.01 9.70
CA LEU A 37 0.62 8.20 8.97
C LEU A 37 -0.45 9.29 9.12
N GLY A 38 -0.05 10.46 9.57
CA GLY A 38 -0.84 11.68 9.59
C GLY A 38 -0.27 12.70 8.61
N GLU A 39 0.56 13.60 9.09
CA GLU A 39 1.12 14.70 8.30
C GLU A 39 1.87 14.25 7.03
N THR A 40 2.57 13.11 7.08
CA THR A 40 3.24 12.55 5.90
C THR A 40 2.23 12.14 4.83
N MET A 41 1.10 11.53 5.23
CA MET A 41 0.03 11.18 4.31
C MET A 41 -0.60 12.44 3.72
N ASP A 42 -0.89 13.45 4.54
CA ASP A 42 -1.49 14.71 4.10
C ASP A 42 -0.59 15.43 3.09
N LYS A 43 0.71 15.54 3.35
CA LYS A 43 1.68 16.13 2.43
C LYS A 43 1.74 15.39 1.10
N MET A 44 1.72 14.07 1.14
CA MET A 44 1.79 13.25 -0.06
C MET A 44 0.52 13.37 -0.91
N LEU A 45 -0.65 13.33 -0.28
CA LEU A 45 -1.93 13.40 -0.98
C LEU A 45 -2.26 14.83 -1.48
N SER A 46 -1.88 15.87 -0.73
CA SER A 46 -2.10 17.28 -1.11
C SER A 46 -1.19 17.77 -2.22
N ALA A 47 -0.13 17.03 -2.58
CA ALA A 47 0.74 17.37 -3.70
C ALA A 47 0.05 17.26 -5.07
N HIS A 48 -1.12 16.64 -5.14
CA HIS A 48 -1.90 16.43 -6.36
C HIS A 48 -3.40 16.52 -6.06
N ASP A 49 -4.19 16.95 -7.06
CA ASP A 49 -5.65 16.96 -6.99
C ASP A 49 -6.22 15.54 -7.22
N TYR A 50 -6.02 14.66 -6.23
CA TYR A 50 -6.56 13.31 -6.30
C TYR A 50 -8.06 13.27 -5.97
N PRO A 51 -8.93 12.66 -6.83
CA PRO A 51 -10.25 12.22 -6.43
C PRO A 51 -10.16 11.27 -5.22
N ARG A 52 -11.23 11.19 -4.43
CA ARG A 52 -11.25 10.44 -3.17
C ARG A 52 -10.81 8.98 -3.33
N SER A 53 -11.28 8.31 -4.37
CA SER A 53 -10.93 6.91 -4.65
C SER A 53 -9.45 6.74 -5.00
N VAL A 54 -8.87 7.69 -5.77
CA VAL A 54 -7.46 7.69 -6.13
C VAL A 54 -6.58 8.02 -4.93
N ALA A 55 -6.96 9.01 -4.11
CA ALA A 55 -6.26 9.33 -2.86
C ALA A 55 -6.18 8.12 -1.92
N ARG A 56 -7.29 7.38 -1.78
CA ARG A 56 -7.33 6.14 -1.01
C ARG A 56 -6.37 5.09 -1.58
N LEU A 57 -6.38 4.88 -2.90
CA LEU A 57 -5.49 3.92 -3.57
C LEU A 57 -4.00 4.28 -3.37
N VAL A 58 -3.65 5.57 -3.48
CA VAL A 58 -2.28 6.08 -3.21
C VAL A 58 -1.89 5.83 -1.75
N GLY A 59 -2.79 6.13 -0.81
CA GLY A 59 -2.56 5.88 0.61
C GLY A 59 -2.37 4.40 0.93
N GLU A 60 -3.20 3.51 0.37
CA GLU A 60 -3.04 2.06 0.52
C GLU A 60 -1.68 1.59 -0.02
N CYS A 61 -1.27 2.09 -1.21
CA CYS A 61 0.01 1.74 -1.81
C CYS A 61 1.20 2.17 -0.92
N ALA A 62 1.14 3.37 -0.35
CA ALA A 62 2.16 3.88 0.57
C ALA A 62 2.24 3.05 1.85
N LEU A 63 1.10 2.72 2.46
CA LEU A 63 1.07 1.90 3.68
C LEU A 63 1.59 0.48 3.43
N VAL A 64 1.23 -0.15 2.30
CA VAL A 64 1.77 -1.46 1.90
C VAL A 64 3.29 -1.38 1.75
N ALA A 65 3.81 -0.34 1.09
CA ALA A 65 5.25 -0.16 0.90
C ALA A 65 6.00 -0.03 2.23
N ILE A 66 5.47 0.75 3.18
CA ILE A 66 6.09 0.92 4.50
C ILE A 66 6.03 -0.39 5.30
N LEU A 67 4.84 -1.02 5.41
CA LEU A 67 4.64 -2.23 6.20
C LEU A 67 5.58 -3.37 5.77
N ILE A 68 5.80 -3.50 4.46
CA ILE A 68 6.67 -4.51 3.89
C ILE A 68 8.13 -4.05 3.94
N GLY A 69 8.42 -2.83 3.48
CA GLY A 69 9.78 -2.30 3.37
C GLY A 69 10.51 -2.21 4.70
N ASP A 70 9.82 -1.78 5.77
CA ASP A 70 10.36 -1.78 7.14
C ASP A 70 10.64 -3.20 7.68
N SER A 71 10.08 -4.24 7.04
CA SER A 71 10.35 -5.63 7.40
C SER A 71 11.65 -6.17 6.80
N LEU A 72 12.13 -5.56 5.76
CA LEU A 72 13.31 -6.01 5.03
C LEU A 72 14.57 -5.58 5.79
N LYS A 73 15.55 -6.48 5.82
CA LYS A 73 16.79 -6.27 6.59
C LYS A 73 17.93 -5.85 5.67
N PHE A 74 17.72 -4.84 4.85
CA PHE A 74 18.78 -4.32 3.97
C PHE A 74 18.67 -2.80 3.82
N ASP A 75 19.79 -2.17 3.50
CA ASP A 75 19.89 -0.75 3.23
C ASP A 75 19.53 -0.51 1.74
N GLY A 76 18.26 -0.51 1.42
CA GLY A 76 17.79 -0.35 0.05
C GLY A 76 16.40 0.25 0.02
N ARG A 77 15.72 0.12 -1.11
CA ARG A 77 14.34 0.60 -1.26
C ARG A 77 13.39 -0.51 -1.63
N LEU A 78 12.16 -0.37 -1.23
CA LEU A 78 11.04 -1.15 -1.71
C LEU A 78 10.15 -0.27 -2.60
N ILE A 79 9.91 -0.74 -3.82
CA ILE A 79 8.92 -0.13 -4.71
C ILE A 79 7.73 -1.08 -4.80
N VAL A 80 6.55 -0.57 -4.48
CA VAL A 80 5.26 -1.25 -4.69
C VAL A 80 4.54 -0.54 -5.81
N GLN A 81 4.09 -1.29 -6.80
CA GLN A 81 3.36 -0.75 -7.94
C GLN A 81 2.15 -1.62 -8.26
N ALA A 82 1.02 -1.00 -8.56
CA ALA A 82 -0.11 -1.67 -9.20
C ALA A 82 -0.44 -0.95 -10.51
N SER A 83 -0.59 -1.72 -11.57
CA SER A 83 -0.76 -1.18 -12.93
C SER A 83 -1.89 -1.90 -13.64
N GLY A 84 -2.73 -1.14 -14.31
CA GLY A 84 -3.73 -1.68 -15.23
C GLY A 84 -3.10 -2.23 -16.53
N PRO A 85 -3.88 -2.97 -17.34
CA PRO A 85 -3.37 -3.61 -18.56
C PRO A 85 -2.85 -2.62 -19.61
N GLY A 86 -3.29 -1.35 -19.58
CA GLY A 86 -2.88 -0.31 -20.51
C GLY A 86 -1.86 0.69 -19.95
N SER A 87 -1.17 0.36 -18.87
CA SER A 87 -0.23 1.27 -18.19
C SER A 87 0.93 1.77 -19.09
N GLN A 88 1.21 1.09 -20.20
CA GLN A 88 2.26 1.46 -21.16
C GLN A 88 1.74 2.31 -22.35
N GLY A 89 0.58 2.98 -22.20
CA GLY A 89 0.04 3.87 -23.23
C GLY A 89 -0.74 3.18 -24.34
N GLN A 90 -1.01 1.90 -24.21
CA GLN A 90 -1.89 1.16 -25.13
C GLN A 90 -3.34 1.33 -24.70
N ASN A 91 -4.20 1.71 -25.65
CA ASN A 91 -5.65 1.67 -25.47
C ASN A 91 -6.12 0.20 -25.55
N ILE A 92 -6.05 -0.50 -24.41
CA ILE A 92 -6.51 -1.89 -24.31
C ILE A 92 -7.93 -1.87 -23.72
N GLU A 93 -8.81 -2.65 -24.31
CA GLU A 93 -10.15 -2.88 -23.76
C GLU A 93 -10.04 -3.46 -22.34
N GLY A 94 -10.71 -2.85 -21.36
CA GLY A 94 -10.57 -3.21 -19.94
C GLY A 94 -9.56 -2.38 -19.13
N ASN A 95 -8.98 -1.32 -19.69
CA ASN A 95 -8.19 -0.34 -18.94
C ASN A 95 -9.04 0.34 -17.88
N GLY A 96 -8.55 0.34 -16.65
CA GLY A 96 -9.10 1.15 -15.58
C GLY A 96 -8.97 2.65 -15.83
N ALA A 97 -9.61 3.45 -15.01
CA ALA A 97 -9.45 4.91 -15.00
C ALA A 97 -8.11 5.35 -14.42
N VAL A 98 -7.45 4.50 -13.66
CA VAL A 98 -6.09 4.67 -13.14
C VAL A 98 -5.14 3.80 -13.97
N SER A 99 -4.11 4.41 -14.55
CA SER A 99 -3.11 3.67 -15.34
C SER A 99 -2.18 2.88 -14.43
N PHE A 100 -1.70 3.52 -13.37
CA PHE A 100 -0.89 2.89 -12.32
C PHE A 100 -0.90 3.71 -11.04
N VAL A 101 -0.58 3.05 -9.95
CA VAL A 101 -0.18 3.63 -8.67
C VAL A 101 1.18 3.05 -8.28
N VAL A 102 2.03 3.86 -7.69
CA VAL A 102 3.37 3.45 -7.23
C VAL A 102 3.70 4.10 -5.90
N ALA A 103 4.36 3.35 -5.04
CA ALA A 103 4.98 3.86 -3.82
C ALA A 103 6.43 3.39 -3.74
N ASP A 104 7.31 4.29 -3.35
CA ASP A 104 8.75 4.09 -3.15
C ASP A 104 9.07 4.39 -1.68
N PHE A 105 9.53 3.39 -0.95
CA PHE A 105 9.88 3.48 0.46
C PHE A 105 11.36 3.18 0.67
N VAL A 106 12.05 4.09 1.35
CA VAL A 106 13.44 3.92 1.79
C VAL A 106 13.47 3.99 3.31
N PRO A 107 13.87 2.90 4.00
CA PRO A 107 13.99 2.91 5.45
C PRO A 107 14.86 4.05 5.96
N GLY A 108 14.37 4.81 6.95
CA GLY A 108 15.07 5.97 7.50
C GLY A 108 14.95 7.27 6.69
N GLU A 109 14.53 7.22 5.43
CA GLU A 109 14.32 8.43 4.59
C GLU A 109 12.85 8.77 4.41
N GLY A 110 11.97 7.77 4.23
CA GLY A 110 10.54 7.97 4.11
C GLY A 110 9.88 7.28 2.92
N VAL A 111 8.66 7.74 2.60
CA VAL A 111 7.83 7.19 1.53
C VAL A 111 7.41 8.29 0.56
N ARG A 112 7.34 7.94 -0.72
CA ARG A 112 6.71 8.73 -1.79
C ARG A 112 5.72 7.85 -2.51
N ALA A 113 4.59 8.42 -2.91
CA ALA A 113 3.63 7.71 -3.74
C ALA A 113 2.99 8.62 -4.78
N TYR A 114 2.57 8.02 -5.88
CA TYR A 114 1.97 8.73 -7.01
C TYR A 114 1.03 7.81 -7.77
N ALA A 115 -0.04 8.37 -8.34
CA ALA A 115 -0.92 7.69 -9.28
C ALA A 115 -1.10 8.50 -10.57
N LYS A 116 -1.12 7.81 -11.71
CA LYS A 116 -1.51 8.36 -13.00
C LYS A 116 -2.92 7.90 -13.33
N PHE A 117 -3.83 8.84 -13.55
CA PHE A 117 -5.24 8.58 -13.76
C PHE A 117 -5.87 9.53 -14.78
N ASP A 118 -7.05 9.18 -15.25
CA ASP A 118 -7.93 10.00 -16.08
C ASP A 118 -9.04 10.58 -15.18
N PRO A 119 -9.05 11.91 -14.93
CA PRO A 119 -10.00 12.53 -14.00
C PRO A 119 -11.47 12.32 -14.40
N ASP A 120 -11.80 12.42 -15.69
CA ASP A 120 -13.18 12.31 -16.16
C ASP A 120 -13.70 10.89 -15.98
N ARG A 121 -12.86 9.89 -16.24
CA ARG A 121 -13.19 8.47 -16.05
C ARG A 121 -13.33 8.12 -14.58
N VAL A 122 -12.45 8.63 -13.71
CA VAL A 122 -12.57 8.42 -12.26
C VAL A 122 -13.86 9.04 -11.74
N GLN A 123 -14.18 10.27 -12.13
CA GLN A 123 -15.41 10.94 -11.74
C GLN A 123 -16.66 10.15 -12.18
N ALA A 124 -16.65 9.63 -13.41
CA ALA A 124 -17.73 8.80 -13.92
C ALA A 124 -17.91 7.49 -13.11
N LEU A 125 -16.81 6.85 -12.71
CA LEU A 125 -16.83 5.66 -11.86
C LEU A 125 -17.37 5.98 -10.46
N GLU A 126 -16.88 7.06 -9.83
CA GLU A 126 -17.34 7.49 -8.49
C GLU A 126 -18.84 7.84 -8.49
N ALA A 127 -19.34 8.45 -9.57
CA ALA A 127 -20.76 8.80 -9.70
C ALA A 127 -21.68 7.58 -9.86
N GLN A 128 -21.18 6.44 -10.33
CA GLN A 128 -21.96 5.22 -10.56
C GLN A 128 -21.79 4.19 -9.42
N ALA A 129 -20.85 4.41 -8.52
CA ALA A 129 -20.52 3.45 -7.47
C ALA A 129 -21.47 3.60 -6.27
N ASP A 130 -22.01 2.48 -5.79
CA ASP A 130 -22.80 2.41 -4.55
C ASP A 130 -21.92 2.31 -3.29
N GLY A 131 -20.59 2.27 -3.46
CA GLY A 131 -19.63 2.09 -2.37
C GLY A 131 -18.20 2.49 -2.74
N PRO A 132 -17.23 2.20 -1.87
CA PRO A 132 -15.83 2.50 -2.14
C PRO A 132 -15.29 1.69 -3.31
N LEU A 133 -14.69 2.38 -4.29
CA LEU A 133 -14.01 1.72 -5.42
C LEU A 133 -12.73 1.02 -4.96
N GLY A 134 -12.55 -0.24 -5.37
CA GLY A 134 -11.35 -1.01 -5.12
C GLY A 134 -10.29 -0.89 -6.23
N PRO A 135 -9.12 -1.55 -6.06
CA PRO A 135 -8.06 -1.54 -7.08
C PRO A 135 -8.51 -2.07 -8.45
N ILE A 136 -9.35 -3.11 -8.47
CA ILE A 136 -9.86 -3.69 -9.72
C ILE A 136 -10.78 -2.71 -10.45
N ASP A 137 -11.61 -1.95 -9.73
CA ASP A 137 -12.51 -0.96 -10.33
C ASP A 137 -11.72 0.19 -10.95
N LEU A 138 -10.64 0.61 -10.30
CA LEU A 138 -9.81 1.75 -10.70
C LEU A 138 -8.76 1.38 -11.75
N LEU A 139 -8.08 0.26 -11.60
CA LEU A 139 -6.96 -0.17 -12.44
C LEU A 139 -7.37 -1.18 -13.53
N GLY A 140 -8.49 -1.87 -13.34
CA GLY A 140 -8.85 -3.03 -14.16
C GLY A 140 -8.08 -4.29 -13.75
N LYS A 141 -8.15 -5.31 -14.61
CA LYS A 141 -7.41 -6.59 -14.42
C LYS A 141 -5.93 -6.40 -14.75
N GLY A 142 -5.18 -5.98 -13.78
CA GLY A 142 -3.76 -5.64 -13.94
C GLY A 142 -2.84 -6.46 -13.05
N HIS A 143 -1.66 -5.89 -12.77
CA HIS A 143 -0.60 -6.55 -12.03
C HIS A 143 -0.20 -5.73 -10.81
N PHE A 144 0.03 -6.43 -9.71
CA PHE A 144 0.70 -5.94 -8.52
C PHE A 144 2.16 -6.38 -8.56
N VAL A 145 3.08 -5.45 -8.38
CA VAL A 145 4.52 -5.65 -8.51
C VAL A 145 5.21 -5.14 -7.27
N MET A 146 6.11 -5.95 -6.71
CA MET A 146 7.05 -5.52 -5.69
C MET A 146 8.48 -5.61 -6.24
N THR A 147 9.23 -4.53 -6.11
CA THR A 147 10.63 -4.47 -6.49
C THR A 147 11.47 -4.12 -5.27
N ILE A 148 12.38 -5.01 -4.92
CA ILE A 148 13.40 -4.79 -3.90
C ILE A 148 14.66 -4.35 -4.64
N ASP A 149 15.11 -3.13 -4.35
CA ASP A 149 16.36 -2.58 -4.88
C ASP A 149 17.35 -2.42 -3.71
N PRO A 150 18.28 -3.35 -3.54
CA PRO A 150 19.20 -3.33 -2.41
C PRO A 150 20.35 -2.32 -2.55
N GLY A 151 20.40 -1.56 -3.66
CA GLY A 151 21.42 -0.55 -3.90
C GLY A 151 22.52 -0.99 -4.88
N GLU A 152 23.59 -0.18 -4.94
CA GLU A 152 24.68 -0.40 -5.91
C GLU A 152 25.38 -1.76 -5.74
N GLY A 153 25.60 -2.44 -6.86
CA GLY A 153 26.34 -3.70 -6.92
C GLY A 153 25.53 -4.94 -6.56
N MET A 154 24.27 -4.82 -6.21
CA MET A 154 23.37 -5.94 -5.92
C MET A 154 22.26 -6.04 -6.96
N GLU A 155 21.80 -7.27 -7.24
CA GLU A 155 20.72 -7.49 -8.18
C GLU A 155 19.37 -7.09 -7.58
N ARG A 156 18.54 -6.43 -8.40
CA ARG A 156 17.16 -6.14 -8.06
C ARG A 156 16.33 -7.40 -8.08
N TYR A 157 15.53 -7.59 -7.06
CA TYR A 157 14.52 -8.64 -7.04
C TYR A 157 13.16 -8.05 -7.38
N GLN A 158 12.42 -8.69 -8.27
CA GLN A 158 11.08 -8.27 -8.64
C GLN A 158 10.11 -9.45 -8.61
N GLY A 159 9.03 -9.30 -7.91
CA GLY A 159 7.93 -10.24 -7.90
C GLY A 159 6.65 -9.61 -8.47
N VAL A 160 5.91 -10.39 -9.21
CA VAL A 160 4.70 -9.95 -9.92
C VAL A 160 3.56 -10.91 -9.63
N THR A 161 2.37 -10.37 -9.32
CA THR A 161 1.13 -11.14 -9.20
C THR A 161 -0.04 -10.38 -9.85
N ALA A 162 -1.17 -11.03 -10.05
CA ALA A 162 -2.39 -10.35 -10.47
C ALA A 162 -2.90 -9.42 -9.35
N ILE A 163 -3.62 -8.36 -9.74
CA ILE A 163 -4.40 -7.59 -8.77
C ILE A 163 -5.60 -8.44 -8.36
N GLU A 164 -5.73 -8.70 -7.07
CA GLU A 164 -6.81 -9.50 -6.50
C GLU A 164 -7.44 -8.83 -5.27
N GLY A 165 -8.73 -9.08 -5.09
CA GLY A 165 -9.50 -8.59 -3.95
C GLY A 165 -9.82 -7.09 -4.01
N ASP A 166 -10.41 -6.58 -2.94
CA ASP A 166 -10.97 -5.23 -2.86
C ASP A 166 -9.97 -4.18 -2.36
N THR A 167 -8.73 -4.58 -2.04
CA THR A 167 -7.68 -3.71 -1.53
C THR A 167 -6.30 -4.11 -2.05
N LEU A 168 -5.34 -3.19 -2.08
CA LEU A 168 -3.94 -3.53 -2.37
C LEU A 168 -3.32 -4.44 -1.30
N ALA A 169 -3.86 -4.42 -0.09
CA ALA A 169 -3.47 -5.37 0.96
C ALA A 169 -3.76 -6.81 0.54
N ALA A 170 -4.90 -7.08 -0.09
CA ALA A 170 -5.26 -8.42 -0.57
C ALA A 170 -4.28 -8.90 -1.66
N SER A 171 -3.92 -8.02 -2.60
CA SER A 171 -2.92 -8.33 -3.63
C SER A 171 -1.54 -8.62 -3.03
N ALA A 172 -1.14 -7.88 -1.99
CA ALA A 172 0.11 -8.13 -1.28
C ALA A 172 0.06 -9.46 -0.48
N GLU A 173 -1.04 -9.76 0.20
CA GLU A 173 -1.24 -11.05 0.89
C GLU A 173 -1.12 -12.23 -0.10
N HIS A 174 -1.74 -12.08 -1.28
CA HIS A 174 -1.66 -13.09 -2.34
C HIS A 174 -0.22 -13.29 -2.84
N TYR A 175 0.51 -12.18 -3.07
CA TYR A 175 1.92 -12.23 -3.42
C TYR A 175 2.74 -13.02 -2.39
N PHE A 176 2.60 -12.72 -1.09
CA PHE A 176 3.35 -13.43 -0.04
C PHE A 176 3.00 -14.91 0.04
N ALA A 177 1.74 -15.25 -0.18
CA ALA A 177 1.32 -16.66 -0.19
C ALA A 177 1.92 -17.44 -1.36
N GLN A 178 2.00 -16.85 -2.54
CA GLN A 178 2.48 -17.52 -3.76
C GLN A 178 3.99 -17.50 -3.90
N SER A 179 4.61 -16.34 -3.68
CA SER A 179 6.02 -16.12 -4.02
C SER A 179 6.94 -16.39 -2.83
N GLU A 180 6.56 -15.96 -1.64
CA GLU A 180 7.39 -16.06 -0.43
C GLU A 180 7.00 -17.25 0.45
N GLN A 181 5.84 -17.84 0.23
CA GLN A 181 5.27 -18.92 1.04
C GLN A 181 5.17 -18.56 2.53
N VAL A 182 5.01 -17.27 2.82
CA VAL A 182 4.87 -16.72 4.17
C VAL A 182 3.41 -16.33 4.41
N PRO A 183 2.70 -16.99 5.34
CA PRO A 183 1.36 -16.58 5.71
C PRO A 183 1.38 -15.15 6.26
N THR A 184 0.79 -14.23 5.51
CA THR A 184 0.79 -12.81 5.83
C THR A 184 -0.64 -12.28 5.90
N ARG A 185 -0.89 -11.33 6.78
CA ARG A 185 -2.14 -10.59 6.88
C ARG A 185 -1.87 -9.10 7.00
N LEU A 186 -2.52 -8.31 6.13
CA LEU A 186 -2.48 -6.86 6.16
C LEU A 186 -3.89 -6.32 6.42
N ARG A 187 -3.98 -5.29 7.24
CA ARG A 187 -5.22 -4.55 7.48
C ARG A 187 -4.91 -3.08 7.34
N LEU A 188 -5.59 -2.43 6.40
CA LEU A 188 -5.40 -1.03 6.07
C LEU A 188 -6.70 -0.27 6.34
N ALA A 189 -6.57 0.95 6.83
CA ALA A 189 -7.66 1.90 6.95
C ALA A 189 -7.15 3.27 6.49
N ILE A 190 -7.84 3.86 5.54
CA ILE A 190 -7.60 5.22 5.07
C ILE A 190 -8.84 6.04 5.44
N GLY A 191 -8.65 7.01 6.30
CA GLY A 191 -9.69 7.94 6.74
C GLY A 191 -9.36 9.37 6.31
N GLN A 192 -10.39 10.20 6.19
CA GLN A 192 -10.25 11.64 6.06
C GLN A 192 -10.84 12.28 7.31
N GLN A 193 -10.04 13.05 8.02
CA GLN A 193 -10.55 13.87 9.12
C GLN A 193 -11.14 15.13 8.53
N VAL A 194 -12.43 15.35 8.77
CA VAL A 194 -13.07 16.63 8.45
C VAL A 194 -12.85 17.52 9.69
N LEU A 195 -12.04 18.54 9.54
CA LEU A 195 -11.82 19.59 10.55
C LEU A 195 -12.93 20.63 10.47
#